data_380d1307bc5828940bb3c910ad7c17e4
#
_entry.id   380d1307bc5828940bb3c910ad7c17e4
#
_cell.length_a   1.000
_cell.length_b   1.000
_cell.length_c   1.000
_cell.angle_alpha   90.00
_cell.angle_beta   90.00
_cell.angle_gamma   90.00
#
_symmetry.space_group_name_H-M   'P 1'
#
loop_
_entity.id
_entity.type
_entity.pdbx_description
1 polymer ?
#
loop_
_entity_poly.entity_id
_entity_poly.type
_entity_poly.pdbx_seq_one_letter_code
_entity_poly.pdbx_strand_id
1 'polypeptide(L)'
;MSVETSAPPSVGARGEETPETRAVASGKKKRTKVRRDPVTVAIVAIISAVLVLLVLLPLVTILARAFSGEGMKVLTSFVSSKTNRTIALNTIVLGLVVGLVGTLVGFFFAYIQARVALPGKKLLHLICLIPIVSPPFAVATSAITLFGRNGIISTQLLGQQWNIYGLSGLTLVLSLSFFPVAYMNMLGMLKNLDPAMEEAAASLGASSWKIFRTVTLPMLIPGFAASFLLLFVEAIADLANPLVIGGDFTVLASRAYIAVNGEYNTAAGSAYSLILLVPALLVFLLQRYWSGRSSAVTVTGKPAGRMRMVTSLAARIPLGAATAALALFVVTIYATVIVGAFVSILGVDNTFTLKNFKYVLSGIGNDAMVDTTILALIATPIAGVLGMIVAWLVVVRLKASSGFMDFLGMLGLSVPGTVLGIGYLITYNKPIIIFGKLQLMPALAGGSAVFGGALAIIMVYIARSMPSGQRSGIASLHQIDQSIDEASTSLGASGLVTFMKVTLPLIRPAFIAGLTYAFARSMTTLSPIIFI
;
A
#
# COMPACT_ATOMS: atom_id res chain seq x y z
N MET A 1 8.75 84.93 4.12
CA MET A 1 8.43 84.31 5.41
C MET A 1 9.09 82.94 5.42
N SER A 2 10.12 82.83 6.17
CA SER A 2 11.12 81.74 6.31
C SER A 2 10.52 80.58 7.08
N VAL A 3 10.73 79.35 6.65
CA VAL A 3 10.57 78.13 7.45
C VAL A 3 11.87 77.35 7.42
N GLU A 4 12.43 77.23 8.60
CA GLU A 4 13.70 76.54 8.90
C GLU A 4 13.57 75.04 8.74
N THR A 5 14.58 74.46 8.15
CA THR A 5 14.90 73.04 8.16
C THR A 5 15.69 72.68 9.41
N SER A 6 15.20 71.84 10.28
CA SER A 6 15.95 71.25 11.38
C SER A 6 16.26 69.78 11.09
N ALA A 7 17.58 69.48 11.08
CA ALA A 7 18.13 68.12 11.03
C ALA A 7 17.97 67.40 12.39
N PRO A 8 17.82 66.07 12.44
CA PRO A 8 17.81 65.33 13.69
C PRO A 8 19.24 65.02 14.20
N PRO A 9 19.44 64.92 15.51
CA PRO A 9 20.76 64.70 16.11
C PRO A 9 21.13 63.20 16.11
N SER A 10 22.39 62.96 15.86
CA SER A 10 23.10 61.72 16.09
C SER A 10 23.31 61.51 17.60
N VAL A 11 22.77 60.40 18.14
CA VAL A 11 23.14 59.92 19.48
C VAL A 11 23.63 58.49 19.38
N GLY A 12 24.94 58.34 19.53
CA GLY A 12 25.55 57.08 19.90
C GLY A 12 25.35 56.85 21.40
N ALA A 13 24.71 55.76 21.73
CA ALA A 13 24.72 55.20 23.08
C ALA A 13 25.07 53.71 23.00
N ARG A 14 26.27 53.38 23.41
CA ARG A 14 26.62 52.04 23.83
C ARG A 14 25.82 51.74 25.10
N GLY A 15 24.79 50.92 24.98
CA GLY A 15 24.08 50.33 26.12
C GLY A 15 24.96 49.21 26.71
N GLU A 16 25.45 49.43 27.93
CA GLU A 16 26.03 48.40 28.78
C GLU A 16 24.95 47.37 29.08
N GLU A 17 25.14 46.10 28.60
CA GLU A 17 24.31 44.97 28.97
C GLU A 17 24.50 44.67 30.45
N THR A 18 23.43 44.80 31.22
CA THR A 18 23.41 44.44 32.64
C THR A 18 23.56 42.90 32.82
N PRO A 19 24.17 42.44 33.93
CA PRO A 19 24.46 41.02 34.19
C PRO A 19 23.22 40.10 34.19
N GLU A 20 22.04 40.64 34.35
CA GLU A 20 20.78 39.85 34.35
C GLU A 20 20.35 39.35 32.97
N THR A 21 20.72 40.05 31.88
CA THR A 21 20.36 39.61 30.51
C THR A 21 21.22 38.46 30.00
N ARG A 22 22.39 38.21 30.60
CA ARG A 22 23.27 37.07 30.30
C ARG A 22 22.86 35.75 30.97
N ALA A 23 22.08 35.80 32.03
CA ALA A 23 21.65 34.59 32.75
C ALA A 23 20.49 33.81 32.06
N VAL A 24 19.76 34.46 31.16
CA VAL A 24 18.60 33.83 30.49
C VAL A 24 19.02 33.02 29.25
N ALA A 25 20.19 33.27 28.66
CA ALA A 25 20.64 32.59 27.42
C ALA A 25 21.37 31.25 27.61
N SER A 26 21.67 30.84 28.87
CA SER A 26 22.46 29.63 29.18
C SER A 26 21.67 28.55 29.95
N GLY A 27 20.38 28.56 29.88
CA GLY A 27 19.54 27.46 30.37
C GLY A 27 19.66 26.24 29.49
N LYS A 28 20.71 25.41 29.63
CA LYS A 28 20.65 24.00 29.21
C LYS A 28 19.38 23.41 29.81
N LYS A 29 18.31 23.24 28.99
CA LYS A 29 17.12 22.48 29.38
C LYS A 29 17.60 21.14 29.90
N LYS A 30 17.68 20.99 31.23
CA LYS A 30 17.85 19.68 31.87
C LYS A 30 16.76 18.80 31.27
N ARG A 31 17.15 17.80 30.49
CA ARG A 31 16.27 16.74 30.04
C ARG A 31 15.74 16.08 31.31
N THR A 32 14.59 16.52 31.80
CA THR A 32 13.83 15.79 32.80
C THR A 32 13.61 14.39 32.23
N LYS A 33 14.17 13.37 32.86
CA LYS A 33 13.86 11.98 32.58
C LYS A 33 12.34 11.84 32.83
N VAL A 34 11.57 11.89 31.76
CA VAL A 34 10.13 11.59 31.83
C VAL A 34 10.05 10.19 32.43
N ARG A 35 9.53 10.08 33.64
CA ARG A 35 9.28 8.82 34.33
C ARG A 35 8.36 8.03 33.39
N ARG A 36 8.87 6.97 32.78
CA ARG A 36 8.09 6.15 31.84
C ARG A 36 6.95 5.54 32.65
N ASP A 37 5.73 5.90 32.33
CA ASP A 37 4.53 5.30 32.88
C ASP A 37 4.60 3.78 32.71
N PRO A 38 4.53 2.97 33.77
CA PRO A 38 4.65 1.52 33.69
C PRO A 38 3.60 0.89 32.76
N VAL A 39 2.41 1.48 32.67
CA VAL A 39 1.35 1.04 31.76
C VAL A 39 1.79 1.23 30.31
N THR A 40 2.39 2.37 29.98
CA THR A 40 2.94 2.62 28.63
C THR A 40 4.06 1.62 28.28
N VAL A 41 4.93 1.31 29.24
CA VAL A 41 6.00 0.31 29.02
C VAL A 41 5.41 -1.08 28.77
N ALA A 42 4.39 -1.48 29.53
CA ALA A 42 3.71 -2.76 29.33
C ALA A 42 3.03 -2.84 27.94
N ILE A 43 2.34 -1.78 27.53
CA ILE A 43 1.70 -1.72 26.20
C ILE A 43 2.76 -1.83 25.10
N VAL A 44 3.87 -1.11 25.20
CA VAL A 44 4.97 -1.18 24.21
C VAL A 44 5.54 -2.59 24.15
N ALA A 45 5.76 -3.24 25.29
CA ALA A 45 6.27 -4.61 25.34
C ALA A 45 5.32 -5.62 24.69
N ILE A 46 4.02 -5.55 25.02
CA ILE A 46 2.98 -6.41 24.44
C ILE A 46 2.88 -6.19 22.92
N ILE A 47 2.78 -4.95 22.47
CA ILE A 47 2.67 -4.63 21.03
C ILE A 47 3.94 -5.09 20.29
N SER A 48 5.13 -4.86 20.87
CA SER A 48 6.39 -5.33 20.26
C SER A 48 6.42 -6.86 20.17
N ALA A 49 5.99 -7.58 21.19
CA ALA A 49 5.90 -9.04 21.17
C ALA A 49 4.92 -9.54 20.08
N VAL A 50 3.76 -8.90 19.96
CA VAL A 50 2.79 -9.21 18.90
C VAL A 50 3.40 -8.96 17.52
N LEU A 51 4.06 -7.83 17.28
CA LEU A 51 4.70 -7.52 15.99
C LEU A 51 5.86 -8.48 15.67
N VAL A 52 6.61 -8.89 16.69
CA VAL A 52 7.65 -9.91 16.53
C VAL A 52 7.04 -11.23 16.08
N LEU A 53 5.98 -11.69 16.71
CA LEU A 53 5.29 -12.93 16.33
C LEU A 53 4.64 -12.82 14.94
N LEU A 54 3.96 -11.73 14.66
CA LEU A 54 3.22 -11.59 13.39
C LEU A 54 4.13 -11.40 12.17
N VAL A 55 5.29 -10.75 12.30
CA VAL A 55 6.09 -10.35 11.14
C VAL A 55 7.55 -10.74 11.28
N LEU A 56 8.21 -10.38 12.39
CA LEU A 56 9.65 -10.53 12.50
C LEU A 56 10.09 -11.99 12.60
N LEU A 57 9.40 -12.80 13.38
CA LEU A 57 9.74 -14.22 13.57
C LEU A 57 9.62 -15.01 12.25
N PRO A 58 8.52 -14.90 11.45
CA PRO A 58 8.47 -15.49 10.11
C PRO A 58 9.60 -15.04 9.18
N LEU A 59 10.00 -13.76 9.23
CA LEU A 59 11.12 -13.27 8.42
C LEU A 59 12.47 -13.83 8.88
N VAL A 60 12.71 -13.92 10.18
CA VAL A 60 13.95 -14.49 10.72
C VAL A 60 14.06 -15.97 10.37
N THR A 61 12.96 -16.71 10.43
CA THR A 61 12.96 -18.14 10.05
C THR A 61 13.23 -18.36 8.56
N ILE A 62 12.69 -17.49 7.68
CA ILE A 62 13.05 -17.52 6.25
C ILE A 62 14.55 -17.27 6.07
N LEU A 63 15.10 -16.25 6.74
CA LEU A 63 16.53 -15.95 6.67
C LEU A 63 17.34 -17.16 7.11
N ALA A 64 17.06 -17.72 8.27
CA ALA A 64 17.77 -18.91 8.78
C ALA A 64 17.67 -20.09 7.81
N ARG A 65 16.49 -20.30 7.21
CA ARG A 65 16.27 -21.41 6.27
C ARG A 65 16.93 -21.17 4.92
N ALA A 66 16.94 -19.93 4.43
CA ALA A 66 17.60 -19.57 3.17
C ALA A 66 19.13 -19.78 3.22
N PHE A 67 19.75 -19.57 4.39
CA PHE A 67 21.18 -19.80 4.61
C PHE A 67 21.53 -21.23 5.00
N SER A 68 20.61 -22.18 4.91
CA SER A 68 20.84 -23.59 5.25
C SER A 68 20.62 -24.51 4.05
N GLY A 69 21.41 -25.61 3.94
CA GLY A 69 21.21 -26.69 2.98
C GLY A 69 21.05 -26.23 1.53
N GLU A 70 19.95 -26.64 0.89
CA GLU A 70 19.63 -26.30 -0.50
C GLU A 70 19.40 -24.80 -0.72
N GLY A 71 18.95 -24.07 0.31
CA GLY A 71 18.81 -22.62 0.23
C GLY A 71 20.14 -21.93 -0.03
N MET A 72 21.19 -22.31 0.68
CA MET A 72 22.55 -21.80 0.46
C MET A 72 23.06 -22.15 -0.94
N LYS A 73 22.77 -23.35 -1.46
CA LYS A 73 23.13 -23.70 -2.84
C LYS A 73 22.47 -22.77 -3.86
N VAL A 74 21.18 -22.46 -3.67
CA VAL A 74 20.47 -21.51 -4.54
C VAL A 74 21.12 -20.12 -4.45
N LEU A 75 21.43 -19.63 -3.26
CA LEU A 75 22.05 -18.31 -3.08
C LEU A 75 23.44 -18.24 -3.71
N THR A 76 24.30 -19.24 -3.51
CA THR A 76 25.67 -19.26 -4.04
C THR A 76 25.71 -19.44 -5.56
N SER A 77 24.81 -20.25 -6.12
CA SER A 77 24.71 -20.47 -7.56
C SER A 77 23.85 -19.41 -8.27
N PHE A 78 23.26 -18.48 -7.54
CA PHE A 78 22.26 -17.55 -8.10
C PHE A 78 22.84 -16.72 -9.26
N VAL A 79 24.03 -16.18 -9.07
CA VAL A 79 24.71 -15.34 -10.07
C VAL A 79 25.24 -16.16 -11.25
N SER A 80 25.68 -17.41 -11.04
CA SER A 80 26.20 -18.29 -12.10
C SER A 80 25.09 -18.92 -12.94
N SER A 81 23.93 -19.23 -12.34
CA SER A 81 22.79 -19.82 -13.04
C SER A 81 22.10 -18.82 -13.97
N LYS A 82 22.11 -19.09 -15.28
CA LYS A 82 21.39 -18.29 -16.30
C LYS A 82 19.89 -18.22 -15.98
N THR A 83 19.28 -19.34 -15.60
CA THR A 83 17.85 -19.43 -15.26
C THR A 83 17.50 -18.51 -14.08
N ASN A 84 18.25 -18.58 -12.98
CA ASN A 84 17.99 -17.76 -11.81
C ASN A 84 18.15 -16.26 -12.09
N ARG A 85 19.18 -15.89 -12.88
CA ARG A 85 19.34 -14.48 -13.33
C ARG A 85 18.17 -14.02 -14.18
N THR A 86 17.70 -14.85 -15.12
CA THR A 86 16.55 -14.53 -15.95
C THR A 86 15.30 -14.33 -15.10
N ILE A 87 15.02 -15.19 -14.12
CA ILE A 87 13.88 -15.05 -13.21
C ILE A 87 13.95 -13.75 -12.40
N ALA A 88 15.13 -13.39 -11.90
CA ALA A 88 15.32 -12.13 -11.19
C ALA A 88 15.11 -10.91 -12.12
N LEU A 89 15.71 -10.95 -13.31
CA LEU A 89 15.51 -9.88 -14.31
C LEU A 89 14.05 -9.75 -14.72
N ASN A 90 13.36 -10.85 -14.97
CA ASN A 90 11.93 -10.86 -15.27
C ASN A 90 11.12 -10.18 -14.16
N THR A 91 11.45 -10.46 -12.90
CA THR A 91 10.77 -9.84 -11.75
C THR A 91 10.98 -8.32 -11.73
N ILE A 92 12.22 -7.86 -11.93
CA ILE A 92 12.53 -6.43 -11.96
C ILE A 92 11.88 -5.75 -13.16
N VAL A 93 11.97 -6.35 -14.36
CA VAL A 93 11.35 -5.84 -15.58
C VAL A 93 9.84 -5.73 -15.41
N LEU A 94 9.18 -6.76 -14.85
CA LEU A 94 7.74 -6.72 -14.56
C LEU A 94 7.40 -5.55 -13.65
N GLY A 95 8.11 -5.39 -12.53
CA GLY A 95 7.89 -4.28 -11.60
C GLY A 95 8.07 -2.92 -12.26
N LEU A 96 9.12 -2.73 -13.07
CA LEU A 96 9.41 -1.48 -13.77
C LEU A 96 8.31 -1.15 -14.80
N VAL A 97 7.92 -2.11 -15.61
CA VAL A 97 6.93 -1.89 -16.68
C VAL A 97 5.53 -1.67 -16.09
N VAL A 98 5.09 -2.50 -15.15
CA VAL A 98 3.80 -2.32 -14.47
C VAL A 98 3.78 -1.03 -13.66
N GLY A 99 4.87 -0.72 -12.93
CA GLY A 99 5.01 0.53 -12.19
C GLY A 99 4.85 1.75 -13.10
N LEU A 100 5.51 1.73 -14.26
CA LEU A 100 5.42 2.83 -15.23
C LEU A 100 4.02 2.92 -15.87
N VAL A 101 3.53 1.84 -16.46
CA VAL A 101 2.24 1.82 -17.19
C VAL A 101 1.08 2.11 -16.24
N GLY A 102 1.03 1.44 -15.09
CA GLY A 102 -0.01 1.65 -14.10
C GLY A 102 -0.03 3.07 -13.53
N THR A 103 1.16 3.65 -13.29
CA THR A 103 1.26 5.05 -12.83
C THR A 103 0.80 6.04 -13.90
N LEU A 104 1.15 5.82 -15.16
CA LEU A 104 0.69 6.68 -16.27
C LEU A 104 -0.83 6.60 -16.46
N VAL A 105 -1.42 5.40 -16.41
CA VAL A 105 -2.88 5.22 -16.46
C VAL A 105 -3.56 5.89 -15.27
N GLY A 106 -3.04 5.68 -14.07
CA GLY A 106 -3.56 6.30 -12.85
C GLY A 106 -3.48 7.83 -12.89
N PHE A 107 -2.35 8.37 -13.34
CA PHE A 107 -2.18 9.82 -13.56
C PHE A 107 -3.15 10.36 -14.60
N PHE A 108 -3.31 9.68 -15.73
CA PHE A 108 -4.24 10.10 -16.77
C PHE A 108 -5.65 10.28 -16.21
N PHE A 109 -6.20 9.28 -15.53
CA PHE A 109 -7.52 9.37 -14.91
C PHE A 109 -7.57 10.45 -13.81
N ALA A 110 -6.52 10.58 -13.00
CA ALA A 110 -6.45 11.60 -11.96
C ALA A 110 -6.45 13.02 -12.54
N TYR A 111 -5.70 13.24 -13.61
CA TYR A 111 -5.65 14.53 -14.31
C TYR A 111 -7.01 14.89 -14.92
N ILE A 112 -7.65 13.94 -15.60
CA ILE A 112 -9.02 14.12 -16.14
C ILE A 112 -10.00 14.49 -15.01
N GLN A 113 -9.96 13.72 -13.92
CA GLN A 113 -10.85 13.94 -12.78
C GLN A 113 -10.67 15.30 -12.12
N ALA A 114 -9.41 15.76 -12.00
CA ALA A 114 -9.09 17.02 -11.32
C ALA A 114 -9.18 18.24 -12.23
N ARG A 115 -8.73 18.13 -13.49
CA ARG A 115 -8.38 19.29 -14.34
C ARG A 115 -9.21 19.44 -15.61
N VAL A 116 -9.96 18.43 -16.05
CA VAL A 116 -10.74 18.52 -17.30
C VAL A 116 -12.23 18.66 -16.98
N ALA A 117 -12.91 19.61 -17.61
CA ALA A 117 -14.35 19.83 -17.45
C ALA A 117 -15.17 18.83 -18.27
N LEU A 118 -15.26 17.57 -17.82
CA LEU A 118 -16.05 16.52 -18.46
C LEU A 118 -17.31 16.20 -17.66
N PRO A 119 -18.42 15.81 -18.32
CA PRO A 119 -19.59 15.26 -17.66
C PRO A 119 -19.27 13.87 -17.09
N GLY A 120 -20.04 13.40 -16.13
CA GLY A 120 -19.94 12.02 -15.63
C GLY A 120 -18.74 11.73 -14.71
N LYS A 121 -18.08 12.74 -14.15
CA LYS A 121 -16.91 12.56 -13.26
C LYS A 121 -17.17 11.64 -12.07
N LYS A 122 -18.39 11.62 -11.51
CA LYS A 122 -18.75 10.69 -10.43
C LYS A 122 -18.70 9.23 -10.88
N LEU A 123 -19.25 8.97 -12.08
CA LEU A 123 -19.20 7.62 -12.68
C LEU A 123 -17.77 7.22 -13.00
N LEU A 124 -16.97 8.13 -13.61
CA LEU A 124 -15.56 7.88 -13.87
C LEU A 124 -14.80 7.52 -12.58
N HIS A 125 -15.04 8.25 -11.50
CA HIS A 125 -14.44 7.96 -10.20
C HIS A 125 -14.80 6.55 -9.71
N LEU A 126 -16.07 6.16 -9.82
CA LEU A 126 -16.50 4.79 -9.45
C LEU A 126 -15.81 3.73 -10.31
N ILE A 127 -15.75 3.93 -11.64
CA ILE A 127 -15.06 3.00 -12.55
C ILE A 127 -13.59 2.84 -12.17
N CYS A 128 -12.89 3.94 -11.83
CA CYS A 128 -11.51 3.89 -11.38
C CYS A 128 -11.32 3.15 -10.04
N LEU A 129 -12.36 3.01 -9.22
CA LEU A 129 -12.27 2.32 -7.92
C LEU A 129 -12.68 0.84 -7.98
N ILE A 130 -13.35 0.38 -9.05
CA ILE A 130 -13.76 -1.03 -9.20
C ILE A 130 -12.61 -2.01 -8.95
N PRO A 131 -11.38 -1.79 -9.51
CA PRO A 131 -10.28 -2.73 -9.32
C PRO A 131 -9.83 -2.91 -7.86
N ILE A 132 -10.05 -1.92 -6.99
CA ILE A 132 -9.65 -2.01 -5.57
C ILE A 132 -10.44 -3.09 -4.82
N VAL A 133 -11.71 -3.27 -5.19
CA VAL A 133 -12.63 -4.21 -4.53
C VAL A 133 -12.58 -5.60 -5.20
N SER A 134 -12.03 -5.67 -6.40
CA SER A 134 -11.99 -6.90 -7.21
C SER A 134 -10.88 -7.85 -6.75
N PRO A 135 -11.12 -9.18 -6.77
CA PRO A 135 -10.06 -10.15 -6.57
C PRO A 135 -8.96 -10.01 -7.63
N PRO A 136 -7.67 -10.14 -7.28
CA PRO A 136 -6.55 -9.88 -8.20
C PRO A 136 -6.62 -10.70 -9.50
N PHE A 137 -7.02 -11.96 -9.45
CA PHE A 137 -7.07 -12.84 -10.62
C PHE A 137 -8.33 -12.65 -11.51
N ALA A 138 -9.33 -11.89 -11.08
CA ALA A 138 -10.51 -11.62 -11.89
C ALA A 138 -10.16 -10.89 -13.20
N VAL A 139 -9.20 -9.97 -13.13
CA VAL A 139 -8.69 -9.27 -14.32
C VAL A 139 -7.94 -10.24 -15.26
N ALA A 140 -7.14 -11.17 -14.70
CA ALA A 140 -6.43 -12.17 -15.50
C ALA A 140 -7.38 -13.11 -16.23
N THR A 141 -8.37 -13.64 -15.53
CA THR A 141 -9.36 -14.55 -16.14
C THR A 141 -10.17 -13.85 -17.24
N SER A 142 -10.60 -12.62 -17.00
CA SER A 142 -11.27 -11.79 -18.03
C SER A 142 -10.36 -11.50 -19.22
N ALA A 143 -9.11 -11.16 -18.97
CA ALA A 143 -8.14 -10.91 -20.04
C ALA A 143 -7.91 -12.17 -20.90
N ILE A 144 -7.82 -13.35 -20.29
CA ILE A 144 -7.72 -14.64 -21.01
C ILE A 144 -8.98 -14.91 -21.82
N THR A 145 -10.16 -14.70 -21.24
CA THR A 145 -11.45 -14.90 -21.93
C THR A 145 -11.59 -13.96 -23.15
N LEU A 146 -11.16 -12.73 -23.03
CA LEU A 146 -11.29 -11.73 -24.11
C LEU A 146 -10.16 -11.83 -25.15
N PHE A 147 -8.93 -12.03 -24.73
CA PHE A 147 -7.72 -11.87 -25.54
C PHE A 147 -6.82 -13.11 -25.60
N GLY A 148 -7.20 -14.22 -24.97
CA GLY A 148 -6.46 -15.48 -24.98
C GLY A 148 -6.42 -16.12 -26.36
N ARG A 149 -5.84 -17.34 -26.45
CA ARG A 149 -5.71 -18.08 -27.73
C ARG A 149 -7.05 -18.30 -28.43
N ASN A 150 -8.14 -18.50 -27.69
CA ASN A 150 -9.50 -18.63 -28.19
C ASN A 150 -10.38 -17.48 -27.69
N GLY A 151 -9.77 -16.28 -27.51
CA GLY A 151 -10.44 -15.13 -26.91
C GLY A 151 -11.57 -14.58 -27.77
N ILE A 152 -12.60 -14.05 -27.11
CA ILE A 152 -13.80 -13.50 -27.76
C ILE A 152 -13.41 -12.34 -28.69
N ILE A 153 -12.54 -11.43 -28.24
CA ILE A 153 -12.13 -10.28 -29.06
C ILE A 153 -11.04 -10.69 -30.03
N SER A 154 -9.99 -11.37 -29.57
CA SER A 154 -8.83 -11.69 -30.40
C SER A 154 -9.19 -12.65 -31.54
N THR A 155 -9.81 -13.78 -31.23
CA THR A 155 -10.00 -14.85 -32.20
C THR A 155 -11.38 -14.79 -32.86
N GLN A 156 -12.47 -14.63 -32.05
CA GLN A 156 -13.82 -14.70 -32.60
C GLN A 156 -14.23 -13.43 -33.34
N LEU A 157 -13.82 -12.24 -32.83
CA LEU A 157 -14.18 -10.95 -33.44
C LEU A 157 -13.16 -10.50 -34.50
N LEU A 158 -11.84 -10.57 -34.17
CA LEU A 158 -10.77 -10.04 -35.01
C LEU A 158 -10.09 -11.12 -35.87
N GLY A 159 -10.38 -12.42 -35.65
CA GLY A 159 -9.74 -13.53 -36.37
C GLY A 159 -8.22 -13.66 -36.11
N GLN A 160 -7.70 -13.05 -35.06
CA GLN A 160 -6.27 -13.01 -34.74
C GLN A 160 -5.96 -13.80 -33.48
N GLN A 161 -4.90 -14.59 -33.51
CA GLN A 161 -4.40 -15.30 -32.31
C GLN A 161 -3.36 -14.42 -31.61
N TRP A 162 -3.76 -13.79 -30.52
CA TRP A 162 -2.83 -13.03 -29.68
C TRP A 162 -2.26 -13.93 -28.58
N ASN A 163 -0.96 -13.79 -28.35
CA ASN A 163 -0.33 -14.40 -27.18
C ASN A 163 -0.34 -13.40 -26.02
N ILE A 164 -1.37 -13.51 -25.18
CA ILE A 164 -1.49 -12.68 -23.98
C ILE A 164 -0.64 -13.22 -22.82
N TYR A 165 -0.07 -14.40 -22.94
CA TYR A 165 0.75 -14.99 -21.87
C TYR A 165 2.14 -14.35 -21.83
N GLY A 166 2.70 -14.21 -20.62
CA GLY A 166 4.00 -13.62 -20.38
C GLY A 166 3.95 -12.15 -20.00
N LEU A 167 5.03 -11.40 -20.30
CA LEU A 167 5.21 -10.02 -19.85
C LEU A 167 4.09 -9.08 -20.33
N SER A 168 3.63 -9.21 -21.57
CA SER A 168 2.59 -8.34 -22.13
C SER A 168 1.26 -8.46 -21.39
N GLY A 169 0.79 -9.66 -21.18
CA GLY A 169 -0.45 -9.91 -20.43
C GLY A 169 -0.32 -9.59 -18.97
N LEU A 170 0.80 -9.94 -18.35
CA LEU A 170 1.07 -9.56 -16.95
C LEU A 170 1.07 -8.04 -16.79
N THR A 171 1.70 -7.30 -17.72
CA THR A 171 1.68 -5.83 -17.69
C THR A 171 0.26 -5.29 -17.79
N LEU A 172 -0.54 -5.79 -18.72
CA LEU A 172 -1.93 -5.38 -18.89
C LEU A 172 -2.74 -5.63 -17.62
N VAL A 173 -2.71 -6.87 -17.13
CA VAL A 173 -3.52 -7.33 -15.99
C VAL A 173 -3.12 -6.60 -14.71
N LEU A 174 -1.83 -6.56 -14.38
CA LEU A 174 -1.36 -5.93 -13.15
C LEU A 174 -1.50 -4.41 -13.20
N SER A 175 -1.26 -3.77 -14.35
CA SER A 175 -1.50 -2.33 -14.48
C SER A 175 -2.97 -1.97 -14.30
N LEU A 176 -3.91 -2.76 -14.84
CA LEU A 176 -5.35 -2.59 -14.63
C LEU A 176 -5.79 -2.89 -13.20
N SER A 177 -5.12 -3.81 -12.51
CA SER A 177 -5.43 -4.12 -11.12
C SER A 177 -4.94 -3.04 -10.16
N PHE A 178 -3.78 -2.42 -10.45
CA PHE A 178 -3.11 -1.54 -9.49
C PHE A 178 -3.15 -0.05 -9.83
N PHE A 179 -3.56 0.37 -11.05
CA PHE A 179 -3.65 1.80 -11.38
C PHE A 179 -4.52 2.62 -10.41
N PRO A 180 -5.57 2.07 -9.75
CA PRO A 180 -6.36 2.86 -8.81
C PRO A 180 -5.55 3.42 -7.64
N VAL A 181 -4.51 2.72 -7.23
CA VAL A 181 -3.58 3.19 -6.17
C VAL A 181 -2.86 4.45 -6.65
N ALA A 182 -2.32 4.42 -7.86
CA ALA A 182 -1.69 5.60 -8.49
C ALA A 182 -2.72 6.72 -8.73
N TYR A 183 -3.92 6.37 -9.21
CA TYR A 183 -5.02 7.32 -9.41
C TYR A 183 -5.37 8.08 -8.13
N MET A 184 -5.59 7.38 -7.03
CA MET A 184 -5.94 8.03 -5.74
C MET A 184 -4.81 8.92 -5.22
N ASN A 185 -3.55 8.45 -5.29
CA ASN A 185 -2.39 9.21 -4.87
C ASN A 185 -2.22 10.49 -5.71
N MET A 186 -2.26 10.36 -7.04
CA MET A 186 -2.10 11.49 -7.98
C MET A 186 -3.28 12.46 -7.90
N LEU A 187 -4.51 11.96 -7.72
CA LEU A 187 -5.70 12.79 -7.53
C LEU A 187 -5.60 13.62 -6.25
N GLY A 188 -5.13 13.00 -5.16
CA GLY A 188 -4.88 13.69 -3.90
C GLY A 188 -3.86 14.82 -4.07
N MET A 189 -2.75 14.56 -4.74
CA MET A 189 -1.73 15.57 -5.00
C MET A 189 -2.26 16.70 -5.90
N LEU A 190 -2.93 16.36 -7.01
CA LEU A 190 -3.50 17.36 -7.92
C LEU A 190 -4.51 18.29 -7.24
N LYS A 191 -5.29 17.77 -6.29
CA LYS A 191 -6.25 18.58 -5.52
C LYS A 191 -5.60 19.48 -4.48
N ASN A 192 -4.40 19.12 -4.02
CA ASN A 192 -3.66 19.86 -2.99
C ASN A 192 -2.59 20.81 -3.58
N LEU A 193 -2.42 20.86 -4.90
CA LEU A 193 -1.54 21.83 -5.55
C LEU A 193 -2.08 23.24 -5.34
N ASP A 194 -1.19 24.19 -4.98
CA ASP A 194 -1.54 25.59 -4.87
C ASP A 194 -1.80 26.21 -6.27
N PRO A 195 -3.03 26.70 -6.54
CA PRO A 195 -3.36 27.33 -7.81
C PRO A 195 -2.56 28.61 -8.08
N ALA A 196 -2.07 29.29 -7.04
CA ALA A 196 -1.36 30.56 -7.18
C ALA A 196 -0.13 30.49 -8.10
N MET A 197 0.59 29.36 -8.09
CA MET A 197 1.74 29.15 -8.97
C MET A 197 1.33 29.07 -10.46
N GLU A 198 0.20 28.42 -10.75
CA GLU A 198 -0.34 28.31 -12.11
C GLU A 198 -0.93 29.67 -12.57
N GLU A 199 -1.59 30.40 -11.66
CA GLU A 199 -2.14 31.74 -11.92
C GLU A 199 -1.03 32.76 -12.17
N ALA A 200 0.05 32.73 -11.40
CA ALA A 200 1.23 33.59 -11.62
C ALA A 200 1.87 33.33 -12.99
N ALA A 201 2.06 32.06 -13.36
CA ALA A 201 2.60 31.71 -14.67
C ALA A 201 1.65 32.15 -15.82
N ALA A 202 0.33 32.06 -15.63
CA ALA A 202 -0.65 32.54 -16.59
C ALA A 202 -0.63 34.06 -16.74
N SER A 203 -0.48 34.80 -15.64
CA SER A 203 -0.35 36.28 -15.65
C SER A 203 0.91 36.74 -16.37
N LEU A 204 1.97 35.93 -16.40
CA LEU A 204 3.18 36.13 -17.20
C LEU A 204 3.01 35.69 -18.67
N GLY A 205 1.80 35.36 -19.13
CA GLY A 205 1.50 35.01 -20.51
C GLY A 205 1.84 33.55 -20.90
N ALA A 206 2.10 32.66 -19.94
CA ALA A 206 2.38 31.28 -20.26
C ALA A 206 1.12 30.55 -20.77
N SER A 207 1.25 29.79 -21.89
CA SER A 207 0.17 28.93 -22.39
C SER A 207 -0.12 27.76 -21.44
N SER A 208 -1.33 27.19 -21.52
CA SER A 208 -1.74 26.06 -20.66
C SER A 208 -0.78 24.87 -20.73
N TRP A 209 -0.23 24.57 -21.92
CA TRP A 209 0.77 23.51 -22.12
C TRP A 209 2.11 23.85 -21.44
N LYS A 210 2.54 25.13 -21.55
CA LYS A 210 3.75 25.61 -20.87
C LYS A 210 3.61 25.50 -19.36
N ILE A 211 2.48 25.95 -18.80
CA ILE A 211 2.17 25.84 -17.37
C ILE A 211 2.18 24.37 -16.93
N PHE A 212 1.49 23.51 -17.66
CA PHE A 212 1.49 22.08 -17.36
C PHE A 212 2.89 21.49 -17.30
N ARG A 213 3.73 21.75 -18.31
CA ARG A 213 5.08 21.18 -18.42
C ARG A 213 6.08 21.77 -17.42
N THR A 214 5.99 23.08 -17.10
CA THR A 214 7.01 23.80 -16.32
C THR A 214 6.61 24.01 -14.85
N VAL A 215 5.32 23.92 -14.51
CA VAL A 215 4.80 24.12 -13.16
C VAL A 215 4.13 22.86 -12.64
N THR A 216 3.02 22.45 -13.26
CA THR A 216 2.20 21.36 -12.75
C THR A 216 2.95 20.02 -12.72
N LEU A 217 3.57 19.62 -13.83
CA LEU A 217 4.26 18.34 -13.94
C LEU A 217 5.47 18.22 -12.99
N PRO A 218 6.37 19.22 -12.88
CA PRO A 218 7.47 19.16 -11.90
C PRO A 218 6.99 19.06 -10.45
N MET A 219 5.89 19.74 -10.09
CA MET A 219 5.31 19.64 -8.74
C MET A 219 4.71 18.25 -8.46
N LEU A 220 4.37 17.48 -9.48
CA LEU A 220 3.83 16.13 -9.34
C LEU A 220 4.90 15.03 -9.35
N ILE A 221 6.18 15.34 -9.63
CA ILE A 221 7.28 14.35 -9.66
C ILE A 221 7.33 13.50 -8.37
N PRO A 222 7.20 14.06 -7.16
CA PRO A 222 7.18 13.23 -5.94
C PRO A 222 6.02 12.23 -5.90
N GLY A 223 4.85 12.61 -6.45
CA GLY A 223 3.69 11.73 -6.56
C GLY A 223 3.87 10.64 -7.59
N PHE A 224 4.47 10.96 -8.74
CA PHE A 224 4.84 9.97 -9.74
C PHE A 224 5.81 8.95 -9.15
N ALA A 225 6.87 9.41 -8.49
CA ALA A 225 7.84 8.52 -7.86
C ALA A 225 7.19 7.64 -6.79
N ALA A 226 6.36 8.20 -5.91
CA ALA A 226 5.65 7.44 -4.88
C ALA A 226 4.69 6.41 -5.47
N SER A 227 3.91 6.77 -6.50
CA SER A 227 2.99 5.87 -7.19
C SER A 227 3.74 4.76 -7.91
N PHE A 228 4.79 5.10 -8.66
CA PHE A 228 5.63 4.13 -9.36
C PHE A 228 6.23 3.11 -8.39
N LEU A 229 6.82 3.56 -7.27
CA LEU A 229 7.42 2.67 -6.28
C LEU A 229 6.39 1.75 -5.63
N LEU A 230 5.19 2.26 -5.34
CA LEU A 230 4.09 1.44 -4.81
C LEU A 230 3.68 0.35 -5.79
N LEU A 231 3.43 0.71 -7.05
CA LEU A 231 3.02 -0.24 -8.07
C LEU A 231 4.12 -1.23 -8.43
N PHE A 232 5.38 -0.80 -8.40
CA PHE A 232 6.53 -1.69 -8.57
C PHE A 232 6.53 -2.80 -7.51
N VAL A 233 6.37 -2.43 -6.22
CA VAL A 233 6.36 -3.42 -5.12
C VAL A 233 5.14 -4.35 -5.22
N GLU A 234 3.95 -3.82 -5.50
CA GLU A 234 2.73 -4.64 -5.65
C GLU A 234 2.89 -5.63 -6.83
N ALA A 235 3.50 -5.20 -7.94
CA ALA A 235 3.71 -6.06 -9.10
C ALA A 235 4.71 -7.20 -8.85
N ILE A 236 5.85 -6.93 -8.21
CA ILE A 236 6.84 -7.98 -7.91
C ILE A 236 6.37 -8.91 -6.79
N ALA A 237 5.47 -8.45 -5.93
CA ALA A 237 4.92 -9.21 -4.82
C ALA A 237 3.72 -10.08 -5.22
N ASP A 238 3.13 -9.84 -6.40
CA ASP A 238 1.98 -10.60 -6.86
C ASP A 238 2.37 -12.02 -7.25
N LEU A 239 1.56 -12.97 -6.79
CA LEU A 239 1.72 -14.39 -7.08
C LEU A 239 0.63 -14.90 -8.02
N ALA A 240 -0.61 -14.44 -7.81
CA ALA A 240 -1.78 -15.00 -8.45
C ALA A 240 -1.74 -14.84 -9.98
N ASN A 241 -1.47 -13.63 -10.45
CA ASN A 241 -1.45 -13.36 -11.89
C ASN A 241 -0.28 -14.05 -12.63
N PRO A 242 0.98 -14.06 -12.11
CA PRO A 242 2.05 -14.86 -12.71
C PRO A 242 1.76 -16.35 -12.81
N LEU A 243 1.05 -16.96 -11.86
CA LEU A 243 0.65 -18.36 -11.93
C LEU A 243 -0.40 -18.63 -13.02
N VAL A 244 -1.28 -17.66 -13.29
CA VAL A 244 -2.40 -17.82 -14.24
C VAL A 244 -2.00 -17.42 -15.67
N ILE A 245 -1.31 -16.28 -15.84
CA ILE A 245 -1.06 -15.68 -17.14
C ILE A 245 0.45 -15.53 -17.45
N GLY A 246 1.34 -15.93 -16.54
CA GLY A 246 2.79 -15.78 -16.71
C GLY A 246 3.37 -16.60 -17.86
N GLY A 247 2.80 -17.76 -18.19
CA GLY A 247 3.36 -18.65 -19.21
C GLY A 247 4.84 -18.98 -18.91
N ASP A 248 5.71 -18.78 -19.90
CA ASP A 248 7.16 -19.01 -19.75
C ASP A 248 7.89 -17.86 -19.03
N PHE A 249 7.19 -16.74 -18.76
CA PHE A 249 7.75 -15.59 -18.06
C PHE A 249 7.69 -15.80 -16.54
N THR A 250 8.58 -16.65 -16.04
CA THR A 250 8.68 -16.96 -14.61
C THR A 250 9.28 -15.78 -13.84
N VAL A 251 8.71 -15.46 -12.67
CA VAL A 251 9.17 -14.43 -11.72
C VAL A 251 9.53 -15.05 -10.37
N LEU A 252 10.24 -14.33 -9.51
CA LEU A 252 10.68 -14.83 -8.19
C LEU A 252 9.51 -15.30 -7.31
N ALA A 253 8.37 -14.60 -7.32
CA ALA A 253 7.21 -14.99 -6.54
C ALA A 253 6.66 -16.36 -6.95
N SER A 254 6.44 -16.59 -8.25
CA SER A 254 5.98 -17.88 -8.77
C SER A 254 7.05 -18.98 -8.63
N ARG A 255 8.33 -18.65 -8.78
CA ARG A 255 9.42 -19.62 -8.57
C ARG A 255 9.54 -20.07 -7.10
N ALA A 256 9.39 -19.13 -6.15
CA ALA A 256 9.35 -19.46 -4.73
C ALA A 256 8.16 -20.40 -4.39
N TYR A 257 6.99 -20.12 -4.99
CA TYR A 257 5.81 -20.99 -4.85
C TYR A 257 6.05 -22.40 -5.39
N ILE A 258 6.61 -22.52 -6.60
CA ILE A 258 6.91 -23.81 -7.23
C ILE A 258 7.92 -24.59 -6.39
N ALA A 259 8.94 -23.93 -5.85
CA ALA A 259 9.94 -24.58 -5.00
C ALA A 259 9.30 -25.17 -3.73
N VAL A 260 8.37 -24.47 -3.10
CA VAL A 260 7.72 -24.94 -1.86
C VAL A 260 6.66 -25.99 -2.14
N ASN A 261 5.70 -25.71 -3.05
CA ASN A 261 4.50 -26.54 -3.24
C ASN A 261 4.66 -27.58 -4.35
N GLY A 262 5.52 -27.32 -5.34
CA GLY A 262 5.78 -28.26 -6.43
C GLY A 262 6.97 -29.18 -6.18
N GLU A 263 8.05 -28.63 -5.63
CA GLU A 263 9.31 -29.38 -5.40
C GLU A 263 9.50 -29.79 -3.92
N TYR A 264 8.58 -29.40 -3.03
CA TYR A 264 8.63 -29.62 -1.57
C TYR A 264 9.95 -29.15 -0.93
N ASN A 265 10.60 -28.15 -1.53
CA ASN A 265 11.88 -27.61 -1.11
C ASN A 265 11.72 -26.24 -0.45
N THR A 266 11.40 -26.25 0.84
CA THR A 266 11.20 -25.02 1.62
C THR A 266 12.48 -24.18 1.74
N ALA A 267 13.67 -24.81 1.68
CA ALA A 267 14.94 -24.09 1.75
C ALA A 267 15.21 -23.30 0.46
N ALA A 268 14.99 -23.91 -0.71
CA ALA A 268 15.06 -23.20 -1.99
C ALA A 268 13.99 -22.10 -2.10
N GLY A 269 12.74 -22.39 -1.69
CA GLY A 269 11.67 -21.39 -1.62
C GLY A 269 12.02 -20.19 -0.72
N SER A 270 12.68 -20.45 0.42
CA SER A 270 13.18 -19.39 1.31
C SER A 270 14.28 -18.55 0.65
N ALA A 271 15.17 -19.16 -0.11
CA ALA A 271 16.23 -18.46 -0.84
C ALA A 271 15.63 -17.52 -1.92
N TYR A 272 14.69 -18.02 -2.75
CA TYR A 272 13.99 -17.17 -3.72
C TYR A 272 13.18 -16.05 -3.05
N SER A 273 12.55 -16.34 -1.91
CA SER A 273 11.84 -15.35 -1.08
C SER A 273 12.77 -14.26 -0.56
N LEU A 274 13.97 -14.62 -0.10
CA LEU A 274 14.99 -13.67 0.34
C LEU A 274 15.44 -12.76 -0.79
N ILE A 275 15.67 -13.33 -1.99
CA ILE A 275 16.06 -12.55 -3.17
C ILE A 275 14.94 -11.59 -3.58
N LEU A 276 13.67 -12.00 -3.48
CA LEU A 276 12.50 -11.14 -3.73
C LEU A 276 12.35 -10.04 -2.66
N LEU A 277 12.67 -10.35 -1.41
CA LEU A 277 12.55 -9.42 -0.30
C LEU A 277 13.51 -8.22 -0.43
N VAL A 278 14.71 -8.42 -0.99
CA VAL A 278 15.71 -7.36 -1.13
C VAL A 278 15.19 -6.17 -1.95
N PRO A 279 14.74 -6.31 -3.22
CA PRO A 279 14.21 -5.17 -3.97
C PRO A 279 12.94 -4.58 -3.33
N ALA A 280 12.08 -5.40 -2.72
CA ALA A 280 10.89 -4.90 -2.04
C ALA A 280 11.24 -3.99 -0.86
N LEU A 281 12.16 -4.40 0.01
CA LEU A 281 12.63 -3.59 1.13
C LEU A 281 13.40 -2.35 0.68
N LEU A 282 14.25 -2.46 -0.34
CA LEU A 282 14.98 -1.31 -0.89
C LEU A 282 14.00 -0.24 -1.39
N VAL A 283 12.99 -0.63 -2.15
CA VAL A 283 11.98 0.30 -2.65
C VAL A 283 11.16 0.90 -1.50
N PHE A 284 10.78 0.10 -0.51
CA PHE A 284 10.09 0.60 0.67
C PHE A 284 10.92 1.63 1.46
N LEU A 285 12.21 1.36 1.67
CA LEU A 285 13.11 2.29 2.35
C LEU A 285 13.30 3.57 1.54
N LEU A 286 13.42 3.46 0.22
CA LEU A 286 13.53 4.59 -0.69
C LEU A 286 12.26 5.46 -0.67
N GLN A 287 11.09 4.83 -0.71
CA GLN A 287 9.81 5.52 -0.58
C GLN A 287 9.69 6.25 0.76
N ARG A 288 10.07 5.60 1.86
CA ARG A 288 10.06 6.20 3.20
C ARG A 288 10.99 7.40 3.30
N TYR A 289 12.18 7.30 2.74
CA TYR A 289 13.16 8.39 2.69
C TYR A 289 12.62 9.59 1.91
N TRP A 290 12.01 9.38 0.76
CA TRP A 290 11.45 10.47 -0.05
C TRP A 290 10.19 11.07 0.56
N SER A 291 9.29 10.27 1.09
CA SER A 291 8.08 10.77 1.75
C SER A 291 8.38 11.65 2.95
N GLY A 292 9.47 11.39 3.68
CA GLY A 292 9.92 12.23 4.79
C GLY A 292 10.51 13.61 4.36
N ARG A 293 10.86 13.77 3.09
CA ARG A 293 11.43 15.02 2.55
C ARG A 293 10.44 15.89 1.77
N SER A 294 9.33 15.31 1.33
CA SER A 294 8.35 16.01 0.49
C SER A 294 7.34 16.88 1.28
N SER A 295 7.61 17.23 2.53
CA SER A 295 6.76 18.12 3.34
C SER A 295 6.81 19.61 2.91
N ALA A 296 7.34 19.92 1.74
CA ALA A 296 7.57 21.28 1.26
C ALA A 296 6.41 21.86 0.42
N VAL A 297 5.15 21.55 0.70
CA VAL A 297 4.08 22.02 -0.20
C VAL A 297 2.98 22.84 0.47
N THR A 298 3.01 23.13 1.74
CA THR A 298 2.05 24.11 2.28
C THR A 298 2.73 25.07 3.22
N VAL A 299 3.32 26.14 2.67
CA VAL A 299 3.85 27.27 3.45
C VAL A 299 2.71 28.12 4.05
N THR A 300 1.51 28.05 3.53
CA THR A 300 0.37 28.81 4.08
C THR A 300 -0.93 28.07 3.82
N GLY A 301 -1.68 27.78 4.86
CA GLY A 301 -3.11 27.50 4.91
C GLY A 301 -3.84 27.00 3.66
N LYS A 302 -5.12 26.70 3.76
CA LYS A 302 -5.98 26.22 2.65
C LYS A 302 -5.69 26.97 1.33
N PRO A 303 -5.48 26.25 0.19
CA PRO A 303 -5.22 26.89 -1.09
C PRO A 303 -6.31 27.92 -1.40
N ALA A 304 -5.93 29.18 -1.47
CA ALA A 304 -6.83 30.27 -1.83
C ALA A 304 -6.76 30.46 -3.35
N GLY A 305 -7.70 29.89 -4.10
CA GLY A 305 -7.76 30.04 -5.55
C GLY A 305 -8.63 28.96 -6.20
N ARG A 306 -9.09 29.21 -7.44
CA ARG A 306 -9.81 28.21 -8.24
C ARG A 306 -8.81 27.44 -9.12
N MET A 307 -8.79 26.13 -9.00
CA MET A 307 -8.01 25.28 -9.90
C MET A 307 -8.35 25.59 -11.36
N ARG A 308 -7.33 25.82 -12.16
CA ARG A 308 -7.50 26.05 -13.60
C ARG A 308 -7.99 24.79 -14.29
N MET A 309 -9.17 24.88 -14.90
CA MET A 309 -9.80 23.78 -15.63
C MET A 309 -9.49 23.87 -17.12
N VAL A 310 -9.28 22.73 -17.76
CA VAL A 310 -9.22 22.62 -19.23
C VAL A 310 -10.63 22.70 -19.78
N THR A 311 -10.98 23.85 -20.37
CA THR A 311 -12.31 24.12 -20.92
C THR A 311 -12.34 24.15 -22.46
N SER A 312 -11.18 24.28 -23.10
CA SER A 312 -11.06 24.27 -24.58
C SER A 312 -11.61 22.99 -25.19
N LEU A 313 -12.54 23.10 -26.13
CA LEU A 313 -13.14 21.96 -26.82
C LEU A 313 -12.08 21.13 -27.58
N ALA A 314 -11.10 21.79 -28.19
CA ALA A 314 -9.99 21.13 -28.90
C ALA A 314 -9.18 20.16 -28.01
N ALA A 315 -9.07 20.45 -26.69
CA ALA A 315 -8.41 19.55 -25.74
C ALA A 315 -9.41 18.59 -25.08
N ARG A 316 -10.65 19.04 -24.79
CA ARG A 316 -11.65 18.21 -24.10
C ARG A 316 -12.15 17.03 -24.93
N ILE A 317 -12.32 17.22 -26.26
CA ILE A 317 -12.82 16.15 -27.12
C ILE A 317 -11.84 14.96 -27.15
N PRO A 318 -10.57 15.12 -27.53
CA PRO A 318 -9.63 13.99 -27.58
C PRO A 318 -9.36 13.39 -26.18
N LEU A 319 -9.24 14.21 -25.14
CA LEU A 319 -9.10 13.71 -23.76
C LEU A 319 -10.35 12.96 -23.30
N GLY A 320 -11.53 13.45 -23.63
CA GLY A 320 -12.80 12.79 -23.35
C GLY A 320 -12.95 11.45 -24.08
N ALA A 321 -12.60 11.40 -25.36
CA ALA A 321 -12.62 10.17 -26.16
C ALA A 321 -11.65 9.12 -25.60
N ALA A 322 -10.41 9.51 -25.29
CA ALA A 322 -9.43 8.63 -24.68
C ALA A 322 -9.89 8.13 -23.30
N THR A 323 -10.49 9.02 -22.50
CA THR A 323 -11.08 8.65 -21.20
C THR A 323 -12.21 7.64 -21.35
N ALA A 324 -13.12 7.88 -22.30
CA ALA A 324 -14.23 6.97 -22.57
C ALA A 324 -13.74 5.60 -23.04
N ALA A 325 -12.75 5.57 -23.94
CA ALA A 325 -12.14 4.33 -24.42
C ALA A 325 -11.49 3.51 -23.31
N LEU A 326 -10.67 4.15 -22.48
CA LEU A 326 -10.04 3.48 -21.34
C LEU A 326 -11.05 3.05 -20.26
N ALA A 327 -12.03 3.90 -19.96
CA ALA A 327 -13.10 3.56 -19.01
C ALA A 327 -13.95 2.40 -19.52
N LEU A 328 -14.30 2.40 -20.82
CA LEU A 328 -15.02 1.30 -21.47
C LEU A 328 -14.20 0.01 -21.41
N PHE A 329 -12.89 0.09 -21.64
CA PHE A 329 -11.99 -1.06 -21.54
C PHE A 329 -11.99 -1.66 -20.11
N VAL A 330 -11.87 -0.82 -19.06
CA VAL A 330 -11.99 -1.25 -17.67
C VAL A 330 -13.35 -1.89 -17.43
N VAL A 331 -14.43 -1.24 -17.83
CA VAL A 331 -15.80 -1.78 -17.68
C VAL A 331 -15.95 -3.12 -18.40
N THR A 332 -15.42 -3.27 -19.61
CA THR A 332 -15.49 -4.53 -20.37
C THR A 332 -14.80 -5.69 -19.62
N ILE A 333 -13.61 -5.45 -19.04
CA ILE A 333 -12.92 -6.47 -18.23
C ILE A 333 -13.79 -6.96 -17.08
N TYR A 334 -14.42 -6.04 -16.33
CA TYR A 334 -15.25 -6.43 -15.19
C TYR A 334 -16.63 -6.95 -15.59
N ALA A 335 -17.21 -6.43 -16.67
CA ALA A 335 -18.43 -6.97 -17.25
C ALA A 335 -18.26 -8.43 -17.70
N THR A 336 -17.07 -8.78 -18.20
CA THR A 336 -16.74 -10.17 -18.60
C THR A 336 -16.85 -11.13 -17.41
N VAL A 337 -16.40 -10.75 -16.20
CA VAL A 337 -16.57 -11.55 -14.99
C VAL A 337 -18.06 -11.70 -14.66
N ILE A 338 -18.79 -10.58 -14.67
CA ILE A 338 -20.21 -10.57 -14.31
C ILE A 338 -21.02 -11.42 -15.31
N VAL A 339 -20.81 -11.20 -16.61
CA VAL A 339 -21.52 -11.98 -17.65
C VAL A 339 -21.13 -13.46 -17.57
N GLY A 340 -19.83 -13.76 -17.36
CA GLY A 340 -19.33 -15.12 -17.19
C GLY A 340 -19.98 -15.86 -16.02
N ALA A 341 -20.40 -15.16 -14.95
CA ALA A 341 -21.12 -15.78 -13.84
C ALA A 341 -22.52 -16.27 -14.21
N PHE A 342 -23.16 -15.66 -15.22
CA PHE A 342 -24.52 -15.97 -15.67
C PHE A 342 -24.61 -16.86 -16.92
N VAL A 343 -23.49 -17.30 -17.48
CA VAL A 343 -23.47 -18.18 -18.65
C VAL A 343 -22.71 -19.47 -18.34
N SER A 344 -22.95 -20.51 -19.12
CA SER A 344 -22.34 -21.83 -18.92
C SER A 344 -20.82 -21.77 -19.09
N ILE A 345 -20.33 -21.33 -20.25
CA ILE A 345 -18.90 -21.07 -20.55
C ILE A 345 -18.85 -19.88 -21.50
N LEU A 346 -18.48 -18.72 -20.98
CA LEU A 346 -18.45 -17.48 -21.75
C LEU A 346 -17.55 -17.60 -23.00
N GLY A 347 -18.11 -17.29 -24.17
CA GLY A 347 -17.43 -17.37 -25.46
C GLY A 347 -17.46 -18.74 -26.14
N VAL A 348 -17.99 -19.78 -25.49
CA VAL A 348 -18.16 -21.14 -26.06
C VAL A 348 -19.62 -21.56 -26.00
N ASP A 349 -20.20 -21.58 -24.80
CA ASP A 349 -21.61 -21.86 -24.56
C ASP A 349 -22.19 -20.69 -23.73
N ASN A 350 -22.78 -19.74 -24.44
CA ASN A 350 -23.34 -18.52 -23.88
C ASN A 350 -24.78 -18.70 -23.37
N THR A 351 -25.25 -19.95 -23.16
CA THR A 351 -26.56 -20.21 -22.58
C THR A 351 -26.65 -19.71 -21.15
N PHE A 352 -27.72 -18.97 -20.84
CA PHE A 352 -27.96 -18.45 -19.50
C PHE A 352 -28.09 -19.59 -18.48
N THR A 353 -27.37 -19.48 -17.37
CA THR A 353 -27.41 -20.47 -16.30
C THR A 353 -27.14 -19.86 -14.93
N LEU A 354 -27.72 -20.43 -13.89
CA LEU A 354 -27.42 -20.15 -12.50
C LEU A 354 -26.60 -21.28 -11.84
N LYS A 355 -26.12 -22.25 -12.62
CA LYS A 355 -25.34 -23.38 -12.10
C LYS A 355 -24.08 -22.93 -11.40
N ASN A 356 -23.43 -21.88 -11.90
CA ASN A 356 -22.22 -21.30 -11.30
C ASN A 356 -22.50 -20.79 -9.87
N PHE A 357 -23.62 -20.08 -9.68
CA PHE A 357 -24.05 -19.63 -8.35
C PHE A 357 -24.43 -20.82 -7.45
N LYS A 358 -25.13 -21.80 -7.98
CA LYS A 358 -25.48 -23.01 -7.23
C LYS A 358 -24.20 -23.73 -6.77
N TYR A 359 -23.20 -23.86 -7.63
CA TYR A 359 -21.92 -24.47 -7.30
C TYR A 359 -21.19 -23.72 -6.17
N VAL A 360 -21.13 -22.37 -6.25
CA VAL A 360 -20.49 -21.54 -5.21
C VAL A 360 -21.27 -21.56 -3.89
N LEU A 361 -22.61 -21.58 -3.95
CA LEU A 361 -23.47 -21.55 -2.75
C LEU A 361 -23.71 -22.94 -2.14
N SER A 362 -23.20 -24.02 -2.73
CA SER A 362 -23.30 -25.37 -2.22
C SER A 362 -21.93 -26.05 -2.11
N GLY A 363 -21.70 -26.77 -1.02
CA GLY A 363 -20.43 -27.50 -0.79
C GLY A 363 -19.22 -26.60 -0.56
N ILE A 364 -18.08 -26.99 -1.10
CA ILE A 364 -16.76 -26.36 -0.84
C ILE A 364 -16.76 -24.85 -1.12
N GLY A 365 -17.47 -24.37 -2.13
CA GLY A 365 -17.54 -22.94 -2.45
C GLY A 365 -18.21 -22.11 -1.35
N ASN A 366 -19.28 -22.64 -0.76
CA ASN A 366 -19.97 -22.01 0.37
C ASN A 366 -19.08 -21.97 1.62
N ASP A 367 -18.44 -23.11 1.93
CA ASP A 367 -17.55 -23.20 3.09
C ASP A 367 -16.40 -22.21 2.97
N ALA A 368 -15.73 -22.14 1.80
CA ALA A 368 -14.66 -21.19 1.55
C ALA A 368 -15.12 -19.72 1.68
N MET A 369 -16.34 -19.40 1.20
CA MET A 369 -16.90 -18.05 1.30
C MET A 369 -17.20 -17.67 2.76
N VAL A 370 -17.83 -18.58 3.51
CA VAL A 370 -18.18 -18.38 4.91
C VAL A 370 -16.92 -18.27 5.77
N ASP A 371 -15.98 -19.20 5.63
CA ASP A 371 -14.72 -19.21 6.38
C ASP A 371 -13.91 -17.96 6.14
N THR A 372 -13.70 -17.57 4.87
CA THR A 372 -12.99 -16.35 4.54
C THR A 372 -13.65 -15.12 5.19
N THR A 373 -14.98 -15.05 5.12
CA THR A 373 -15.73 -13.92 5.70
C THR A 373 -15.60 -13.88 7.23
N ILE A 374 -15.76 -15.02 7.90
CA ILE A 374 -15.63 -15.12 9.37
C ILE A 374 -14.21 -14.75 9.80
N LEU A 375 -13.19 -15.31 9.16
CA LEU A 375 -11.80 -15.02 9.48
C LEU A 375 -11.46 -13.55 9.27
N ALA A 376 -11.96 -12.93 8.19
CA ALA A 376 -11.80 -11.51 7.93
C ALA A 376 -12.54 -10.64 8.96
N LEU A 377 -13.77 -11.02 9.36
CA LEU A 377 -14.53 -10.32 10.41
C LEU A 377 -13.84 -10.38 11.78
N ILE A 378 -13.19 -11.50 12.11
CA ILE A 378 -12.41 -11.63 13.36
C ILE A 378 -11.12 -10.82 13.28
N ALA A 379 -10.38 -10.92 12.18
CA ALA A 379 -9.08 -10.27 12.03
C ALA A 379 -9.19 -8.73 11.95
N THR A 380 -10.25 -8.21 11.31
CA THR A 380 -10.42 -6.77 11.03
C THR A 380 -10.42 -5.90 12.30
N PRO A 381 -11.26 -6.15 13.33
CA PRO A 381 -11.26 -5.31 14.52
C PRO A 381 -9.92 -5.41 15.28
N ILE A 382 -9.30 -6.59 15.30
CA ILE A 382 -8.00 -6.79 15.94
C ILE A 382 -6.93 -5.96 15.21
N ALA A 383 -6.87 -6.05 13.88
CA ALA A 383 -5.93 -5.27 13.07
C ALA A 383 -6.15 -3.76 13.24
N GLY A 384 -7.41 -3.31 13.26
CA GLY A 384 -7.76 -1.91 13.45
C GLY A 384 -7.32 -1.37 14.82
N VAL A 385 -7.62 -2.10 15.89
CA VAL A 385 -7.23 -1.72 17.26
C VAL A 385 -5.71 -1.70 17.40
N LEU A 386 -5.02 -2.75 16.93
CA LEU A 386 -3.55 -2.81 16.97
C LEU A 386 -2.93 -1.67 16.18
N GLY A 387 -3.41 -1.41 14.96
CA GLY A 387 -2.92 -0.31 14.14
C GLY A 387 -3.10 1.05 14.81
N MET A 388 -4.24 1.26 15.49
CA MET A 388 -4.52 2.51 16.20
C MET A 388 -3.67 2.68 17.45
N ILE A 389 -3.42 1.58 18.20
CA ILE A 389 -2.51 1.60 19.36
C ILE A 389 -1.09 1.91 18.89
N VAL A 390 -0.61 1.30 17.81
CA VAL A 390 0.71 1.60 17.23
C VAL A 390 0.79 3.06 16.81
N ALA A 391 -0.24 3.60 16.13
CA ALA A 391 -0.29 5.01 15.75
C ALA A 391 -0.20 5.95 16.96
N TRP A 392 -0.96 5.66 18.03
CA TRP A 392 -0.90 6.42 19.27
C TRP A 392 0.47 6.34 19.96
N LEU A 393 1.08 5.15 20.01
CA LEU A 393 2.44 5.00 20.54
C LEU A 393 3.45 5.84 19.76
N VAL A 394 3.38 5.80 18.44
CA VAL A 394 4.30 6.51 17.51
C VAL A 394 4.17 8.02 17.64
N VAL A 395 2.94 8.55 17.66
CA VAL A 395 2.69 10.00 17.63
C VAL A 395 2.77 10.62 19.03
N VAL A 396 2.18 9.96 20.02
CA VAL A 396 1.98 10.57 21.36
C VAL A 396 3.04 10.13 22.38
N ARG A 397 3.45 8.86 22.39
CA ARG A 397 4.25 8.29 23.49
C ARG A 397 5.73 8.11 23.20
N LEU A 398 6.10 7.68 22.00
CA LEU A 398 7.47 7.28 21.65
C LEU A 398 8.20 8.41 20.92
N LYS A 399 8.80 9.36 21.63
CA LYS A 399 9.54 10.48 21.00
C LYS A 399 10.81 10.01 20.27
N ALA A 400 11.65 9.21 20.92
CA ALA A 400 12.96 8.81 20.38
C ALA A 400 12.92 7.50 19.56
N SER A 401 12.05 6.56 19.92
CA SER A 401 11.91 5.24 19.28
C SER A 401 10.66 5.13 18.40
N SER A 402 9.97 6.23 18.14
CA SER A 402 8.78 6.27 17.28
C SER A 402 9.06 5.73 15.89
N GLY A 403 10.20 6.09 15.27
CA GLY A 403 10.57 5.63 13.94
C GLY A 403 10.79 4.12 13.84
N PHE A 404 11.29 3.47 14.89
CA PHE A 404 11.47 2.02 14.90
C PHE A 404 10.13 1.28 15.06
N MET A 405 9.26 1.74 15.96
CA MET A 405 7.92 1.16 16.13
C MET A 405 7.07 1.34 14.87
N ASP A 406 7.13 2.51 14.24
CA ASP A 406 6.47 2.78 12.97
C ASP A 406 6.99 1.86 11.86
N PHE A 407 8.31 1.66 11.77
CA PHE A 407 8.91 0.74 10.81
C PHE A 407 8.43 -0.71 11.02
N LEU A 408 8.48 -1.22 12.27
CA LEU A 408 8.01 -2.56 12.59
C LEU A 408 6.53 -2.76 12.22
N GLY A 409 5.69 -1.79 12.57
CA GLY A 409 4.27 -1.84 12.23
C GLY A 409 4.00 -1.84 10.74
N MET A 410 4.85 -1.19 9.93
CA MET A 410 4.72 -1.13 8.47
C MET A 410 5.30 -2.35 7.74
N LEU A 411 6.12 -3.18 8.39
CA LEU A 411 6.75 -4.34 7.74
C LEU A 411 5.74 -5.30 7.12
N GLY A 412 4.60 -5.53 7.76
CA GLY A 412 3.57 -6.45 7.24
C GLY A 412 3.01 -6.05 5.88
N LEU A 413 3.01 -4.75 5.54
CA LEU A 413 2.63 -4.27 4.22
C LEU A 413 3.80 -4.28 3.22
N SER A 414 5.02 -4.03 3.72
CA SER A 414 6.23 -3.87 2.90
C SER A 414 6.81 -5.21 2.43
N VAL A 415 6.53 -6.28 3.17
CA VAL A 415 6.97 -7.63 2.84
C VAL A 415 6.03 -8.23 1.80
N PRO A 416 6.55 -8.78 0.68
CA PRO A 416 5.74 -9.51 -0.28
C PRO A 416 4.90 -10.61 0.37
N GLY A 417 3.65 -10.76 -0.08
CA GLY A 417 2.73 -11.76 0.50
C GLY A 417 3.27 -13.19 0.44
N THR A 418 3.91 -13.56 -0.67
CA THR A 418 4.58 -14.85 -0.85
C THR A 418 5.67 -15.11 0.19
N VAL A 419 6.50 -14.09 0.46
CA VAL A 419 7.56 -14.17 1.48
C VAL A 419 6.94 -14.40 2.86
N LEU A 420 5.91 -13.61 3.20
CA LEU A 420 5.23 -13.75 4.48
C LEU A 420 4.59 -15.14 4.62
N GLY A 421 3.89 -15.64 3.58
CA GLY A 421 3.24 -16.95 3.59
C GLY A 421 4.21 -18.11 3.78
N ILE A 422 5.33 -18.11 3.04
CA ILE A 422 6.40 -19.11 3.22
C ILE A 422 6.99 -19.02 4.63
N GLY A 423 7.17 -17.79 5.14
CA GLY A 423 7.61 -17.58 6.53
C GLY A 423 6.66 -18.19 7.55
N TYR A 424 5.37 -17.99 7.38
CA TYR A 424 4.34 -18.59 8.24
C TYR A 424 4.35 -20.12 8.16
N LEU A 425 4.41 -20.68 6.96
CA LEU A 425 4.50 -22.12 6.76
C LEU A 425 5.71 -22.69 7.52
N ILE A 426 6.90 -22.11 7.37
CA ILE A 426 8.12 -22.65 8.00
C ILE A 426 8.11 -22.46 9.51
N THR A 427 7.60 -21.31 9.99
CA THR A 427 7.62 -20.95 11.41
C THR A 427 6.58 -21.73 12.20
N TYR A 428 5.37 -21.86 11.66
CA TYR A 428 4.19 -22.30 12.42
C TYR A 428 3.68 -23.70 12.01
N ASN A 429 4.34 -24.38 11.09
CA ASN A 429 4.00 -25.76 10.70
C ASN A 429 4.35 -26.79 11.79
N LYS A 430 5.21 -26.43 12.76
CA LYS A 430 5.59 -27.27 13.88
C LYS A 430 5.34 -26.53 15.19
N PRO A 431 5.11 -27.26 16.31
CA PRO A 431 5.05 -26.64 17.63
C PRO A 431 6.34 -25.87 17.94
N ILE A 432 6.20 -24.67 18.51
CA ILE A 432 7.35 -23.90 19.01
C ILE A 432 7.66 -24.39 20.42
N ILE A 433 8.82 -25.03 20.57
CA ILE A 433 9.30 -25.60 21.85
C ILE A 433 10.51 -24.80 22.31
N ILE A 434 10.48 -24.28 23.54
CA ILE A 434 11.57 -23.55 24.17
C ILE A 434 12.29 -24.49 25.16
N PHE A 435 13.62 -24.45 25.15
CA PHE A 435 14.49 -25.29 26.01
C PHE A 435 14.20 -26.80 25.91
N GLY A 436 13.64 -27.26 24.77
CA GLY A 436 13.38 -28.69 24.53
C GLY A 436 12.27 -29.33 25.38
N LYS A 437 11.60 -28.57 26.26
CA LYS A 437 10.59 -29.09 27.20
C LYS A 437 9.28 -28.28 27.25
N LEU A 438 9.35 -26.98 27.06
CA LEU A 438 8.18 -26.11 27.18
C LEU A 438 7.60 -25.81 25.79
N GLN A 439 6.44 -26.36 25.47
CA GLN A 439 5.69 -26.01 24.28
C GLN A 439 5.04 -24.64 24.48
N LEU A 440 5.58 -23.62 23.81
CA LEU A 440 5.04 -22.26 23.86
C LEU A 440 3.80 -22.12 22.98
N MET A 441 3.78 -22.78 21.83
CA MET A 441 2.72 -22.64 20.83
C MET A 441 2.56 -23.95 20.04
N PRO A 442 1.32 -24.43 19.79
CA PRO A 442 1.08 -25.57 18.93
C PRO A 442 1.38 -25.23 17.46
N ALA A 443 1.32 -26.21 16.56
CA ALA A 443 1.37 -25.96 15.13
C ALA A 443 0.12 -25.16 14.71
N LEU A 444 0.33 -24.06 13.96
CA LEU A 444 -0.75 -23.17 13.50
C LEU A 444 -0.94 -23.20 11.99
N ALA A 445 0.05 -23.73 11.22
CA ALA A 445 0.02 -23.83 9.76
C ALA A 445 0.29 -25.26 9.32
N GLY A 446 -0.17 -25.64 8.13
CA GLY A 446 0.04 -26.96 7.56
C GLY A 446 -0.93 -28.03 8.08
N GLY A 447 -0.75 -29.30 7.67
CA GLY A 447 -1.69 -30.40 7.89
C GLY A 447 -1.90 -30.81 9.36
N SER A 448 -1.01 -30.40 10.28
CA SER A 448 -1.14 -30.65 11.73
C SER A 448 -1.60 -29.41 12.52
N ALA A 449 -2.05 -28.38 11.82
CA ALA A 449 -2.43 -27.10 12.41
C ALA A 449 -3.68 -27.22 13.29
N VAL A 450 -3.62 -26.59 14.46
CA VAL A 450 -4.80 -26.45 15.32
C VAL A 450 -5.81 -25.54 14.60
N PHE A 451 -7.08 -25.92 14.64
CA PHE A 451 -8.17 -25.25 13.92
C PHE A 451 -7.95 -25.18 12.40
N GLY A 452 -7.29 -26.17 11.79
CA GLY A 452 -7.12 -26.24 10.33
C GLY A 452 -6.38 -25.05 9.70
N GLY A 453 -5.51 -24.39 10.44
CA GLY A 453 -4.77 -23.21 9.95
C GLY A 453 -5.46 -21.86 10.15
N ALA A 454 -6.71 -21.83 10.62
CA ALA A 454 -7.48 -20.59 10.77
C ALA A 454 -6.77 -19.51 11.60
N LEU A 455 -6.05 -19.90 12.67
CA LEU A 455 -5.29 -18.95 13.49
C LEU A 455 -4.13 -18.31 12.71
N ALA A 456 -3.39 -19.08 11.91
CA ALA A 456 -2.33 -18.54 11.07
C ALA A 456 -2.89 -17.58 10.02
N ILE A 457 -4.04 -17.89 9.42
CA ILE A 457 -4.72 -17.02 8.46
C ILE A 457 -5.15 -15.71 9.13
N ILE A 458 -5.75 -15.76 10.32
CA ILE A 458 -6.10 -14.56 11.10
C ILE A 458 -4.85 -13.71 11.39
N MET A 459 -3.75 -14.35 11.81
CA MET A 459 -2.49 -13.64 12.07
C MET A 459 -1.95 -12.96 10.80
N VAL A 460 -2.01 -13.62 9.65
CA VAL A 460 -1.63 -13.02 8.35
C VAL A 460 -2.55 -11.86 7.99
N TYR A 461 -3.86 -12.00 8.16
CA TYR A 461 -4.81 -10.91 7.91
C TYR A 461 -4.49 -9.70 8.79
N ILE A 462 -4.21 -9.92 10.07
CA ILE A 462 -3.81 -8.85 11.00
C ILE A 462 -2.50 -8.21 10.53
N ALA A 463 -1.47 -9.01 10.24
CA ALA A 463 -0.15 -8.51 9.81
C ALA A 463 -0.23 -7.65 8.54
N ARG A 464 -1.07 -8.03 7.58
CA ARG A 464 -1.24 -7.34 6.29
C ARG A 464 -2.15 -6.12 6.36
N SER A 465 -3.14 -6.11 7.25
CA SER A 465 -4.17 -5.08 7.31
C SER A 465 -3.90 -4.01 8.37
N MET A 466 -3.21 -4.35 9.46
CA MET A 466 -2.86 -3.42 10.54
C MET A 466 -2.12 -2.16 10.08
N PRO A 467 -1.16 -2.20 9.12
CA PRO A 467 -0.45 -1.01 8.66
C PRO A 467 -1.37 0.08 8.08
N SER A 468 -2.51 -0.30 7.53
CA SER A 468 -3.49 0.66 6.97
C SER A 468 -4.16 1.46 8.09
N GLY A 469 -4.56 0.78 9.17
CA GLY A 469 -5.08 1.41 10.39
C GLY A 469 -4.03 2.31 11.05
N GLN A 470 -2.78 1.86 11.09
CA GLN A 470 -1.66 2.65 11.61
C GLN A 470 -1.46 3.95 10.82
N ARG A 471 -1.44 3.90 9.47
CA ARG A 471 -1.29 5.10 8.62
C ARG A 471 -2.43 6.08 8.80
N SER A 472 -3.68 5.62 8.77
CA SER A 472 -4.85 6.48 8.96
C SER A 472 -4.88 7.07 10.37
N GLY A 473 -4.50 6.28 11.38
CA GLY A 473 -4.35 6.73 12.77
C GLY A 473 -3.28 7.81 12.92
N ILE A 474 -2.07 7.61 12.38
CA ILE A 474 -0.99 8.61 12.42
C ILE A 474 -1.44 9.91 11.74
N ALA A 475 -2.02 9.82 10.55
CA ALA A 475 -2.50 11.00 9.81
C ALA A 475 -3.56 11.80 10.58
N SER A 476 -4.49 11.11 11.24
CA SER A 476 -5.55 11.76 12.03
C SER A 476 -5.03 12.32 13.34
N LEU A 477 -4.13 11.62 14.03
CA LEU A 477 -3.52 12.08 15.28
C LEU A 477 -2.69 13.35 15.09
N HIS A 478 -2.04 13.52 13.94
CA HIS A 478 -1.31 14.76 13.60
C HIS A 478 -2.23 15.97 13.35
N GLN A 479 -3.53 15.75 13.14
CA GLN A 479 -4.51 16.83 12.97
C GLN A 479 -5.14 17.30 14.31
N ILE A 480 -4.89 16.56 15.40
CA ILE A 480 -5.37 16.92 16.73
C ILE A 480 -4.37 17.86 17.38
N ASP A 481 -4.88 18.98 17.93
CA ASP A 481 -4.05 19.92 18.68
C ASP A 481 -3.51 19.24 19.98
N GLN A 482 -2.22 19.39 20.22
CA GLN A 482 -1.55 18.82 21.42
C GLN A 482 -2.11 19.36 22.73
N SER A 483 -2.71 20.57 22.72
CA SER A 483 -3.35 21.18 23.87
C SER A 483 -4.49 20.33 24.46
N ILE A 484 -5.16 19.52 23.62
CA ILE A 484 -6.24 18.62 24.06
C ILE A 484 -5.69 17.51 24.96
N ASP A 485 -4.53 16.91 24.59
CA ASP A 485 -3.88 15.88 25.38
C ASP A 485 -3.29 16.48 26.68
N GLU A 486 -2.73 17.68 26.60
CA GLU A 486 -2.20 18.42 27.78
C GLU A 486 -3.31 18.80 28.75
N ALA A 487 -4.46 19.29 28.27
CA ALA A 487 -5.62 19.60 29.11
C ALA A 487 -6.17 18.37 29.83
N SER A 488 -6.33 17.26 29.13
CA SER A 488 -6.77 15.99 29.71
C SER A 488 -5.81 15.50 30.80
N THR A 489 -4.51 15.61 30.56
CA THR A 489 -3.47 15.22 31.51
C THR A 489 -3.46 16.14 32.75
N SER A 490 -3.68 17.44 32.55
CA SER A 490 -3.79 18.43 33.65
C SER A 490 -5.01 18.19 34.54
N LEU A 491 -6.07 17.60 33.99
CA LEU A 491 -7.25 17.14 34.74
C LEU A 491 -7.02 15.78 35.44
N GLY A 492 -5.80 15.23 35.41
CA GLY A 492 -5.44 14.00 36.10
C GLY A 492 -5.74 12.71 35.34
N ALA A 493 -6.13 12.78 34.06
CA ALA A 493 -6.36 11.59 33.25
C ALA A 493 -5.04 10.90 32.90
N SER A 494 -5.00 9.56 33.03
CA SER A 494 -3.88 8.77 32.51
C SER A 494 -3.89 8.79 30.98
N GLY A 495 -2.74 8.58 30.35
CA GLY A 495 -2.64 8.61 28.89
C GLY A 495 -3.54 7.60 28.18
N LEU A 496 -3.80 6.43 28.78
CA LEU A 496 -4.73 5.45 28.25
C LEU A 496 -6.19 5.96 28.34
N VAL A 497 -6.55 6.60 29.44
CA VAL A 497 -7.88 7.20 29.62
C VAL A 497 -8.09 8.34 28.61
N THR A 498 -7.10 9.20 28.42
CA THR A 498 -7.12 10.26 27.40
C THR A 498 -7.30 9.66 25.99
N PHE A 499 -6.52 8.63 25.66
CA PHE A 499 -6.66 7.94 24.38
C PHE A 499 -8.07 7.40 24.17
N MET A 500 -8.60 6.65 25.12
CA MET A 500 -9.90 5.98 24.96
C MET A 500 -11.10 6.95 25.01
N LYS A 501 -11.05 7.98 25.89
CA LYS A 501 -12.21 8.85 26.12
C LYS A 501 -12.18 10.14 25.30
N VAL A 502 -11.02 10.57 24.81
CA VAL A 502 -10.86 11.83 24.09
C VAL A 502 -10.36 11.59 22.66
N THR A 503 -9.18 10.98 22.53
CA THR A 503 -8.50 10.84 21.24
C THR A 503 -9.24 9.92 20.27
N LEU A 504 -9.61 8.71 20.71
CA LEU A 504 -10.27 7.71 19.87
C LEU A 504 -11.64 8.17 19.34
N PRO A 505 -12.52 8.82 20.13
CA PRO A 505 -13.75 9.40 19.61
C PRO A 505 -13.53 10.46 18.53
N LEU A 506 -12.50 11.32 18.68
CA LEU A 506 -12.16 12.34 17.70
C LEU A 506 -11.71 11.76 16.36
N ILE A 507 -10.97 10.65 16.36
CA ILE A 507 -10.48 10.00 15.14
C ILE A 507 -11.39 8.85 14.67
N ARG A 508 -12.59 8.69 15.24
CA ARG A 508 -13.55 7.64 14.89
C ARG A 508 -13.82 7.50 13.38
N PRO A 509 -13.98 8.57 12.59
CA PRO A 509 -14.18 8.45 11.15
C PRO A 509 -12.99 7.77 10.45
N ALA A 510 -11.77 8.12 10.82
CA ALA A 510 -10.56 7.52 10.27
C ALA A 510 -10.39 6.06 10.71
N PHE A 511 -10.79 5.74 11.95
CA PHE A 511 -10.80 4.37 12.46
C PHE A 511 -11.75 3.48 11.65
N ILE A 512 -12.99 3.93 11.40
CA ILE A 512 -13.97 3.20 10.60
C ILE A 512 -13.49 3.01 9.16
N ALA A 513 -12.93 4.07 8.54
CA ALA A 513 -12.34 3.96 7.20
C ALA A 513 -11.19 2.93 7.16
N GLY A 514 -10.32 2.93 8.18
CA GLY A 514 -9.26 1.95 8.35
C GLY A 514 -9.79 0.51 8.48
N LEU A 515 -10.86 0.30 9.26
CA LEU A 515 -11.52 -1.01 9.39
C LEU A 515 -12.11 -1.50 8.07
N THR A 516 -12.80 -0.62 7.34
CA THR A 516 -13.38 -0.97 6.03
C THR A 516 -12.30 -1.41 5.05
N TYR A 517 -11.19 -0.68 4.99
CA TYR A 517 -10.06 -1.05 4.15
C TYR A 517 -9.41 -2.37 4.62
N ALA A 518 -9.23 -2.55 5.94
CA ALA A 518 -8.66 -3.77 6.52
C ALA A 518 -9.51 -5.00 6.18
N PHE A 519 -10.82 -4.89 6.25
CA PHE A 519 -11.74 -5.96 5.87
C PHE A 519 -11.61 -6.31 4.38
N ALA A 520 -11.70 -5.31 3.49
CA ALA A 520 -11.56 -5.52 2.05
C ALA A 520 -10.20 -6.15 1.69
N ARG A 521 -9.13 -5.69 2.33
CA ARG A 521 -7.77 -6.24 2.14
C ARG A 521 -7.68 -7.69 2.61
N SER A 522 -8.28 -8.05 3.74
CA SER A 522 -8.32 -9.41 4.25
C SER A 522 -9.07 -10.34 3.29
N MET A 523 -10.24 -9.93 2.79
CA MET A 523 -11.04 -10.70 1.84
C MET A 523 -10.32 -10.97 0.50
N THR A 524 -9.38 -10.10 0.10
CA THR A 524 -8.67 -10.20 -1.19
C THR A 524 -7.23 -10.71 -1.05
N THR A 525 -6.76 -11.03 0.16
CA THR A 525 -5.41 -11.50 0.42
C THR A 525 -5.26 -12.97 0.04
N LEU A 526 -4.63 -13.28 -1.10
CA LEU A 526 -4.39 -14.64 -1.58
C LEU A 526 -2.94 -15.09 -1.36
N SER A 527 -1.97 -14.25 -1.78
CA SER A 527 -0.56 -14.65 -1.90
C SER A 527 0.08 -15.28 -0.65
N PRO A 528 -0.19 -14.84 0.59
CA PRO A 528 0.35 -15.51 1.77
C PRO A 528 -0.47 -16.73 2.20
N ILE A 529 -1.77 -16.75 1.94
CA ILE A 529 -2.68 -17.79 2.46
C ILE A 529 -2.51 -19.11 1.71
N ILE A 530 -2.13 -19.06 0.44
CA ILE A 530 -1.94 -20.24 -0.41
C ILE A 530 -0.86 -21.21 0.13
N PHE A 531 -0.04 -20.78 1.10
CA PHE A 531 0.99 -21.57 1.76
C PHE A 531 0.56 -22.13 3.11
N ILE A 532 -0.53 -21.65 3.69
CA ILE A 532 -0.98 -21.98 5.04
C ILE A 532 -2.06 -23.07 4.99
#